data_12d7e0f0090ddf9209482e606f733174
#
_entry.id   12d7e0f0090ddf9209482e606f733174
#
_cell.length_a   1.000
_cell.length_b   1.000
_cell.length_c   1.000
_cell.angle_alpha   90.00
_cell.angle_beta   90.00
_cell.angle_gamma   90.00
#
_symmetry.space_group_name_H-M   'P 1'
#
loop_
_entity.id
_entity.type
_entity.pdbx_description
1 polymer ?
#
loop_
_entity_poly.entity_id
_entity_poly.type
_entity_poly.pdbx_seq_one_letter_code
_entity_poly.pdbx_strand_id
1 'polypeptide(L)'
;IGTPSEKKLTAMLIAGRRANEMGIPVVLDPVGAGASGFRREILGELLEDVSFDCIRGNKSEIAALLGIPFRSKGVETVSLELADEAVHGLAEKTGSVILMTGESDLVFDESDKFEISGGSPLMKKITGSGCMYSAFIATRLAEHRGEPVVNVVRKAAADYKLNTVRAIKLMKERGTLGTASFRQCLI
;
A
#
# COMPACT_ATOMS: atom_id res chain seq x y z
N ILE A 1 3.37 -3.57 -8.36
CA ILE A 1 3.72 -3.84 -9.78
C ILE A 1 5.22 -3.81 -10.09
N GLY A 2 6.06 -3.34 -9.16
CA GLY A 2 7.52 -3.31 -9.31
C GLY A 2 8.00 -2.64 -10.61
N THR A 3 8.95 -3.25 -11.32
CA THR A 3 9.35 -2.86 -12.67
C THR A 3 8.47 -3.61 -13.67
N PRO A 4 7.47 -2.96 -14.29
CA PRO A 4 6.49 -3.64 -15.12
C PRO A 4 7.06 -4.04 -16.49
N SER A 5 6.45 -5.07 -17.08
CA SER A 5 6.62 -5.49 -18.47
C SER A 5 5.36 -6.23 -18.91
N GLU A 6 5.11 -6.38 -20.18
CA GLU A 6 3.96 -7.14 -20.70
C GLU A 6 3.88 -8.57 -20.16
N LYS A 7 5.03 -9.26 -20.09
CA LYS A 7 5.10 -10.62 -19.50
C LYS A 7 4.67 -10.64 -18.03
N LYS A 8 5.07 -9.63 -17.26
CA LYS A 8 4.67 -9.50 -15.84
C LYS A 8 3.19 -9.15 -15.71
N LEU A 9 2.68 -8.27 -16.58
CA LEU A 9 1.26 -7.97 -16.62
C LEU A 9 0.44 -9.24 -16.86
N THR A 10 0.78 -10.01 -17.91
CA THR A 10 0.11 -11.29 -18.19
C THR A 10 0.15 -12.22 -16.98
N ALA A 11 1.29 -12.34 -16.32
CA ALA A 11 1.43 -13.19 -15.12
C ALA A 11 0.56 -12.67 -13.94
N MET A 12 0.52 -11.35 -13.73
CA MET A 12 -0.30 -10.73 -12.69
C MET A 12 -1.81 -10.92 -12.96
N LEU A 13 -2.25 -10.76 -14.21
CA LEU A 13 -3.65 -11.01 -14.61
C LEU A 13 -4.06 -12.46 -14.37
N ILE A 14 -3.24 -13.41 -14.80
CA ILE A 14 -3.51 -14.85 -14.58
C ILE A 14 -3.59 -15.16 -13.08
N ALA A 15 -2.60 -14.71 -12.31
CA ALA A 15 -2.55 -14.96 -10.88
C ALA A 15 -3.70 -14.28 -10.12
N GLY A 16 -4.00 -13.01 -10.46
CA GLY A 16 -5.07 -12.24 -9.82
C GLY A 16 -6.45 -12.83 -10.09
N ARG A 17 -6.76 -13.13 -11.34
CA ARG A 17 -8.02 -13.79 -11.71
C ARG A 17 -8.16 -15.14 -10.99
N ARG A 18 -7.10 -15.93 -10.94
CA ARG A 18 -7.13 -17.21 -10.24
C ARG A 18 -7.31 -17.06 -8.74
N ALA A 19 -6.69 -16.05 -8.13
CA ALA A 19 -6.91 -15.74 -6.73
C ALA A 19 -8.38 -15.34 -6.46
N ASN A 20 -8.96 -14.50 -7.32
CA ASN A 20 -10.38 -14.12 -7.21
C ASN A 20 -11.31 -15.34 -7.31
N GLU A 21 -11.10 -16.23 -8.29
CA GLU A 21 -11.86 -17.50 -8.43
C GLU A 21 -11.78 -18.37 -7.17
N MET A 22 -10.66 -18.37 -6.47
CA MET A 22 -10.43 -19.17 -5.27
C MET A 22 -10.80 -18.44 -3.97
N GLY A 23 -11.29 -17.20 -4.03
CA GLY A 23 -11.57 -16.37 -2.87
C GLY A 23 -10.32 -16.05 -2.05
N ILE A 24 -9.16 -15.98 -2.68
CA ILE A 24 -7.89 -15.61 -2.03
C ILE A 24 -7.76 -14.10 -2.09
N PRO A 25 -7.52 -13.43 -0.94
CA PRO A 25 -7.37 -11.98 -0.90
C PRO A 25 -6.21 -11.48 -1.76
N VAL A 26 -6.45 -10.39 -2.50
CA VAL A 26 -5.47 -9.79 -3.40
C VAL A 26 -5.18 -8.35 -2.99
N VAL A 27 -3.90 -8.00 -2.87
CA VAL A 27 -3.45 -6.64 -2.55
C VAL A 27 -2.70 -6.04 -3.73
N LEU A 28 -3.11 -4.85 -4.16
CA LEU A 28 -2.40 -4.08 -5.19
C LEU A 28 -1.43 -3.08 -4.53
N ASP A 29 -0.17 -3.13 -4.95
CA ASP A 29 0.83 -2.09 -4.66
C ASP A 29 1.18 -1.37 -5.98
N PRO A 30 0.57 -0.19 -6.28
CA PRO A 30 0.72 0.51 -7.55
C PRO A 30 2.04 1.30 -7.63
N VAL A 31 3.16 0.64 -7.33
CA VAL A 31 4.49 1.26 -7.27
C VAL A 31 4.76 2.17 -8.46
N GLY A 32 4.96 3.46 -8.15
CA GLY A 32 5.31 4.45 -9.16
C GLY A 32 4.22 4.70 -10.22
N ALA A 33 2.95 4.56 -9.87
CA ALA A 33 1.79 4.71 -10.77
C ALA A 33 1.85 5.96 -11.67
N GLY A 34 2.33 7.08 -11.12
CA GLY A 34 2.47 8.35 -11.84
C GLY A 34 3.72 8.48 -12.71
N ALA A 35 4.66 7.52 -12.68
CA ALA A 35 5.99 7.68 -13.27
C ALA A 35 6.01 7.55 -14.80
N SER A 36 5.06 6.86 -15.43
CA SER A 36 4.98 6.72 -16.89
C SER A 36 3.58 6.36 -17.37
N GLY A 37 3.30 6.61 -18.67
CA GLY A 37 2.07 6.16 -19.34
C GLY A 37 1.90 4.66 -19.26
N PHE A 38 2.97 3.91 -19.56
CA PHE A 38 2.97 2.45 -19.51
C PHE A 38 2.57 1.88 -18.13
N ARG A 39 2.98 2.52 -17.02
CA ARG A 39 2.54 2.09 -15.68
C ARG A 39 1.04 2.33 -15.47
N ARG A 40 0.52 3.43 -16.00
CA ARG A 40 -0.92 3.72 -15.91
C ARG A 40 -1.75 2.75 -16.73
N GLU A 41 -1.29 2.40 -17.94
CA GLU A 41 -1.94 1.41 -18.80
C GLU A 41 -2.02 0.05 -18.09
N ILE A 42 -0.90 -0.46 -17.58
CA ILE A 42 -0.86 -1.71 -16.81
C ILE A 42 -1.79 -1.68 -15.59
N LEU A 43 -1.82 -0.57 -14.86
CA LEU A 43 -2.71 -0.43 -13.71
C LEU A 43 -4.18 -0.37 -14.13
N GLY A 44 -4.50 0.27 -15.26
CA GLY A 44 -5.84 0.25 -15.84
C GLY A 44 -6.30 -1.17 -16.13
N GLU A 45 -5.52 -1.95 -16.87
CA GLU A 45 -5.84 -3.35 -17.19
C GLU A 45 -5.97 -4.23 -15.95
N LEU A 46 -5.10 -4.04 -14.95
CA LEU A 46 -5.19 -4.79 -13.69
C LEU A 46 -6.47 -4.46 -12.92
N LEU A 47 -6.87 -3.19 -12.86
CA LEU A 47 -8.07 -2.75 -12.15
C LEU A 47 -9.38 -3.12 -12.88
N GLU A 48 -9.32 -3.35 -14.20
CA GLU A 48 -10.46 -3.83 -14.99
C GLU A 48 -10.68 -5.34 -14.81
N ASP A 49 -9.60 -6.11 -14.67
CA ASP A 49 -9.62 -7.57 -14.79
C ASP A 49 -9.49 -8.31 -13.44
N VAL A 50 -8.99 -7.65 -12.40
CA VAL A 50 -8.73 -8.27 -11.09
C VAL A 50 -9.41 -7.45 -10.00
N SER A 51 -10.18 -8.11 -9.15
CA SER A 51 -10.72 -7.51 -7.93
C SER A 51 -9.65 -7.54 -6.84
N PHE A 52 -9.42 -6.37 -6.22
CA PHE A 52 -8.47 -6.23 -5.12
C PHE A 52 -9.21 -5.96 -3.81
N ASP A 53 -8.85 -6.66 -2.74
CA ASP A 53 -9.39 -6.40 -1.41
C ASP A 53 -8.80 -5.12 -0.83
N CYS A 54 -7.53 -4.84 -1.14
CA CYS A 54 -6.86 -3.63 -0.69
C CYS A 54 -5.93 -3.08 -1.76
N ILE A 55 -5.98 -1.76 -1.96
CA ILE A 55 -5.00 -1.00 -2.75
C ILE A 55 -4.16 -0.19 -1.77
N ARG A 56 -2.86 -0.51 -1.69
CA ARG A 56 -1.92 0.15 -0.78
C ARG A 56 -0.91 0.96 -1.55
N GLY A 57 -0.89 2.27 -1.37
CA GLY A 57 0.07 3.16 -2.01
C GLY A 57 0.41 4.37 -1.15
N ASN A 58 1.43 5.13 -1.53
CA ASN A 58 1.64 6.45 -0.95
C ASN A 58 0.71 7.48 -1.62
N LYS A 59 0.67 8.69 -1.07
CA LYS A 59 -0.22 9.76 -1.54
C LYS A 59 -0.09 10.05 -3.03
N SER A 60 1.13 10.03 -3.59
CA SER A 60 1.37 10.28 -5.01
C SER A 60 0.92 9.12 -5.91
N GLU A 61 0.99 7.89 -5.42
CA GLU A 61 0.51 6.70 -6.12
C GLU A 61 -1.02 6.66 -6.15
N ILE A 62 -1.67 6.98 -5.03
CA ILE A 62 -3.14 7.09 -4.98
C ILE A 62 -3.63 8.26 -5.87
N ALA A 63 -2.96 9.42 -5.83
CA ALA A 63 -3.27 10.54 -6.73
C ALA A 63 -3.20 10.12 -8.21
N ALA A 64 -2.19 9.33 -8.58
CA ALA A 64 -2.04 8.85 -9.95
C ALA A 64 -3.17 7.91 -10.38
N LEU A 65 -3.68 7.07 -9.48
CA LEU A 65 -4.86 6.23 -9.73
C LEU A 65 -6.13 7.07 -9.92
N LEU A 66 -6.21 8.20 -9.23
CA LEU A 66 -7.29 9.19 -9.40
C LEU A 66 -7.16 10.05 -10.68
N GLY A 67 -6.09 9.86 -11.45
CA GLY A 67 -5.81 10.69 -12.63
C GLY A 67 -5.36 12.11 -12.27
N ILE A 68 -5.03 12.38 -11.02
CA ILE A 68 -4.57 13.68 -10.54
C ILE A 68 -3.08 13.83 -10.88
N PRO A 69 -2.70 14.82 -11.71
CA PRO A 69 -1.30 14.99 -12.10
C PRO A 69 -0.46 15.43 -10.90
N PHE A 70 0.52 14.62 -10.54
CA PHE A 70 1.51 14.97 -9.53
C PHE A 70 2.83 15.33 -10.21
N ARG A 71 3.25 16.58 -10.10
CA ARG A 71 4.58 17.02 -10.53
C ARG A 71 5.48 17.13 -9.30
N SER A 72 6.39 16.18 -9.14
CA SER A 72 7.55 16.36 -8.26
C SER A 72 8.49 17.38 -8.92
N LYS A 73 8.35 18.66 -8.59
CA LYS A 73 9.40 19.66 -8.85
C LYS A 73 10.23 19.79 -7.59
N GLY A 74 11.56 19.62 -7.74
CA GLY A 74 12.51 19.66 -6.64
C GLY A 74 12.31 20.84 -5.68
N VAL A 75 12.63 20.57 -4.40
CA VAL A 75 12.73 21.46 -3.23
C VAL A 75 11.44 22.06 -2.66
N GLU A 76 10.39 22.32 -3.42
CA GLU A 76 9.09 22.70 -2.85
C GLU A 76 8.11 21.54 -3.02
N THR A 77 7.89 20.80 -1.96
CA THR A 77 6.80 19.83 -1.83
C THR A 77 5.52 20.66 -1.72
N VAL A 78 4.88 20.95 -2.85
CA VAL A 78 3.48 21.38 -2.80
C VAL A 78 2.74 20.25 -2.08
N SER A 79 2.18 20.55 -0.92
CA SER A 79 1.41 19.56 -0.16
C SER A 79 0.24 19.12 -1.03
N LEU A 80 0.36 17.96 -1.64
CA LEU A 80 -0.74 17.36 -2.37
C LEU A 80 -1.82 16.99 -1.35
N GLU A 81 -2.86 17.77 -1.25
CA GLU A 81 -4.05 17.39 -0.49
C GLU A 81 -4.99 16.66 -1.44
N LEU A 82 -5.29 15.41 -1.14
CA LEU A 82 -6.34 14.66 -1.80
C LEU A 82 -7.61 14.87 -0.99
N ALA A 83 -8.67 15.28 -1.68
CA ALA A 83 -9.98 15.34 -1.05
C ALA A 83 -10.41 13.92 -0.63
N ASP A 84 -10.93 13.78 0.58
CA ASP A 84 -11.36 12.49 1.11
C ASP A 84 -12.43 11.86 0.19
N GLU A 85 -13.34 12.67 -0.36
CA GLU A 85 -14.38 12.25 -1.29
C GLU A 85 -13.81 11.58 -2.54
N ALA A 86 -12.66 12.07 -3.04
CA ALA A 86 -12.01 11.45 -4.20
C ALA A 86 -11.44 10.06 -3.85
N VAL A 87 -10.91 9.90 -2.63
CA VAL A 87 -10.38 8.60 -2.19
C VAL A 87 -11.51 7.62 -1.87
N HIS A 88 -12.61 8.08 -1.26
CA HIS A 88 -13.84 7.28 -1.10
C HIS A 88 -14.41 6.83 -2.47
N GLY A 89 -14.47 7.76 -3.44
CA GLY A 89 -14.89 7.42 -4.81
C GLY A 89 -13.98 6.39 -5.50
N LEU A 90 -12.67 6.37 -5.18
CA LEU A 90 -11.78 5.31 -5.66
C LEU A 90 -12.09 3.98 -4.97
N ALA A 91 -12.34 3.98 -3.66
CA ALA A 91 -12.72 2.78 -2.92
C ALA A 91 -14.03 2.20 -3.47
N GLU A 92 -15.06 3.02 -3.64
CA GLU A 92 -16.34 2.63 -4.23
C GLU A 92 -16.17 2.06 -5.65
N LYS A 93 -15.45 2.78 -6.53
CA LYS A 93 -15.23 2.38 -7.91
C LYS A 93 -14.52 1.03 -8.05
N THR A 94 -13.58 0.75 -7.14
CA THR A 94 -12.75 -0.47 -7.21
C THR A 94 -13.26 -1.59 -6.31
N GLY A 95 -14.22 -1.31 -5.42
CA GLY A 95 -14.64 -2.24 -4.36
C GLY A 95 -13.52 -2.58 -3.37
N SER A 96 -12.49 -1.74 -3.26
CA SER A 96 -11.27 -2.01 -2.51
C SER A 96 -11.14 -1.10 -1.30
N VAL A 97 -10.58 -1.59 -0.22
CA VAL A 97 -10.08 -0.72 0.85
C VAL A 97 -8.82 -0.01 0.38
N ILE A 98 -8.76 1.31 0.52
CA ILE A 98 -7.59 2.12 0.15
C ILE A 98 -6.74 2.37 1.39
N LEU A 99 -5.52 1.84 1.41
CA LEU A 99 -4.51 2.14 2.43
C LEU A 99 -3.51 3.14 1.88
N MET A 100 -3.71 4.41 2.19
CA MET A 100 -2.81 5.49 1.80
C MET A 100 -1.74 5.69 2.86
N THR A 101 -0.50 5.33 2.53
CA THR A 101 0.61 5.36 3.48
C THR A 101 1.33 6.69 3.52
N GLY A 102 1.71 7.12 4.74
CA GLY A 102 2.34 8.41 4.97
C GLY A 102 3.07 8.51 6.31
N GLU A 103 3.10 9.70 6.89
CA GLU A 103 3.49 9.93 8.28
C GLU A 103 2.45 9.30 9.21
N SER A 104 1.17 9.68 9.02
CA SER A 104 0.02 8.86 9.40
C SER A 104 -0.45 8.06 8.18
N ASP A 105 -0.86 6.83 8.37
CA ASP A 105 -1.53 6.05 7.34
C ASP A 105 -3.03 6.31 7.42
N LEU A 106 -3.67 6.43 6.27
CA LEU A 106 -5.11 6.62 6.16
C LEU A 106 -5.72 5.39 5.50
N VAL A 107 -6.74 4.84 6.13
CA VAL A 107 -7.52 3.72 5.60
C VAL A 107 -8.90 4.24 5.25
N PHE A 108 -9.30 4.02 3.99
CA PHE A 108 -10.60 4.41 3.49
C PHE A 108 -11.34 3.16 2.99
N ASP A 109 -12.61 3.09 3.25
CA ASP A 109 -13.56 2.29 2.47
C ASP A 109 -14.57 3.22 1.77
N GLU A 110 -15.73 2.72 1.40
CA GLU A 110 -16.77 3.51 0.68
C GLU A 110 -17.30 4.67 1.53
N SER A 111 -17.29 4.57 2.86
CA SER A 111 -17.95 5.52 3.77
C SER A 111 -17.08 6.04 4.90
N ASP A 112 -16.13 5.24 5.36
CA ASP A 112 -15.37 5.51 6.56
C ASP A 112 -13.89 5.85 6.26
N LYS A 113 -13.33 6.74 7.08
CA LYS A 113 -11.91 7.09 7.07
C LYS A 113 -11.31 6.87 8.45
N PHE A 114 -10.18 6.19 8.49
CA PHE A 114 -9.45 5.93 9.73
C PHE A 114 -8.00 6.40 9.60
N GLU A 115 -7.52 7.11 10.61
CA GLU A 115 -6.13 7.54 10.69
C GLU A 115 -5.34 6.64 11.65
N ILE A 116 -4.19 6.15 11.20
CA ILE A 116 -3.28 5.30 11.94
C ILE A 116 -1.96 6.03 12.11
N SER A 117 -1.75 6.62 13.26
CA SER A 117 -0.54 7.35 13.61
C SER A 117 0.59 6.45 14.11
N GLY A 118 1.80 7.00 14.24
CA GLY A 118 2.98 6.30 14.75
C GLY A 118 3.88 5.71 13.67
N GLY A 119 4.66 4.72 14.05
CA GLY A 119 5.66 4.13 13.16
C GLY A 119 7.03 4.79 13.29
N SER A 120 7.93 4.49 12.35
CA SER A 120 9.31 4.98 12.34
C SER A 120 9.69 5.62 11.00
N PRO A 121 10.32 6.81 11.02
CA PRO A 121 10.86 7.43 9.81
C PRO A 121 11.99 6.61 9.17
N LEU A 122 12.57 5.63 9.86
CA LEU A 122 13.56 4.71 9.29
C LEU A 122 12.99 3.86 8.18
N MET A 123 11.66 3.61 8.17
CA MET A 123 11.00 2.89 7.08
C MET A 123 11.24 3.52 5.72
N LYS A 124 11.28 4.85 5.63
CA LYS A 124 11.56 5.59 4.39
C LYS A 124 12.98 5.36 3.85
N LYS A 125 13.91 4.89 4.70
CA LYS A 125 15.31 4.63 4.36
C LYS A 125 15.56 3.16 3.94
N ILE A 126 14.53 2.32 3.93
CA ILE A 126 14.65 0.90 3.57
C ILE A 126 13.99 0.70 2.22
N THR A 127 14.79 0.31 1.23
CA THR A 127 14.27 -0.12 -0.06
C THR A 127 13.42 -1.38 0.12
N GLY A 128 12.22 -1.38 -0.48
CA GLY A 128 11.27 -2.50 -0.38
C GLY A 128 10.40 -2.48 0.88
N SER A 129 10.50 -1.44 1.74
CA SER A 129 9.63 -1.31 2.92
C SER A 129 8.13 -1.29 2.55
N GLY A 130 7.79 -0.67 1.42
CA GLY A 130 6.43 -0.69 0.89
C GLY A 130 5.99 -2.10 0.51
N CYS A 131 6.82 -2.84 -0.25
CA CYS A 131 6.52 -4.21 -0.65
C CYS A 131 6.36 -5.15 0.55
N MET A 132 7.18 -4.99 1.61
CA MET A 132 7.01 -5.73 2.86
C MET A 132 5.67 -5.40 3.53
N TYR A 133 5.27 -4.13 3.50
CA TYR A 133 4.00 -3.72 4.07
C TYR A 133 2.81 -4.31 3.30
N SER A 134 2.84 -4.27 1.96
CA SER A 134 1.80 -4.88 1.12
C SER A 134 1.70 -6.39 1.34
N ALA A 135 2.83 -7.08 1.46
CA ALA A 135 2.86 -8.52 1.79
C ALA A 135 2.30 -8.80 3.18
N PHE A 136 2.60 -7.95 4.18
CA PHE A 136 2.05 -8.07 5.53
C PHE A 136 0.52 -7.91 5.53
N ILE A 137 -0.02 -6.90 4.81
CA ILE A 137 -1.47 -6.72 4.66
C ILE A 137 -2.10 -7.96 4.02
N ALA A 138 -1.52 -8.48 2.93
CA ALA A 138 -2.03 -9.68 2.26
C ALA A 138 -2.07 -10.91 3.19
N THR A 139 -1.03 -11.10 4.01
CA THR A 139 -0.97 -12.17 5.00
C THR A 139 -2.09 -12.02 6.02
N ARG A 140 -2.30 -10.82 6.56
CA ARG A 140 -3.35 -10.58 7.56
C ARG A 140 -4.75 -10.79 6.98
N LEU A 141 -4.99 -10.36 5.74
CA LEU A 141 -6.26 -10.64 5.04
C LEU A 141 -6.49 -12.15 4.86
N ALA A 142 -5.44 -12.90 4.53
CA ALA A 142 -5.54 -14.35 4.38
C ALA A 142 -5.80 -15.08 5.71
N GLU A 143 -5.23 -14.60 6.82
CA GLU A 143 -5.44 -15.14 8.18
C GLU A 143 -6.85 -14.85 8.71
N HIS A 144 -7.44 -13.71 8.33
CA HIS A 144 -8.71 -13.21 8.87
C HIS A 144 -9.84 -13.22 7.83
N ARG A 145 -9.90 -14.26 7.00
CA ARG A 145 -10.98 -14.42 6.01
C ARG A 145 -12.36 -14.43 6.70
N GLY A 146 -13.27 -13.66 6.11
CA GLY A 146 -14.64 -13.51 6.63
C GLY A 146 -14.85 -12.35 7.59
N GLU A 147 -13.76 -11.69 8.04
CA GLU A 147 -13.87 -10.41 8.74
C GLU A 147 -14.00 -9.27 7.70
N PRO A 148 -14.65 -8.13 8.04
CA PRO A 148 -14.68 -6.96 7.16
C PRO A 148 -13.25 -6.50 6.80
N VAL A 149 -12.97 -6.38 5.51
CA VAL A 149 -11.63 -6.06 4.99
C VAL A 149 -11.05 -4.80 5.63
N VAL A 150 -11.87 -3.75 5.78
CA VAL A 150 -11.44 -2.48 6.40
C VAL A 150 -10.93 -2.67 7.83
N ASN A 151 -11.57 -3.54 8.62
CA ASN A 151 -11.16 -3.81 9.99
C ASN A 151 -9.82 -4.56 10.04
N VAL A 152 -9.63 -5.53 9.15
CA VAL A 152 -8.36 -6.28 9.03
C VAL A 152 -7.24 -5.34 8.59
N VAL A 153 -7.47 -4.50 7.58
CA VAL A 153 -6.47 -3.55 7.06
C VAL A 153 -6.09 -2.52 8.14
N ARG A 154 -7.06 -1.96 8.87
CA ARG A 154 -6.81 -1.04 9.99
C ARG A 154 -5.93 -1.66 11.06
N LYS A 155 -6.29 -2.85 11.53
CA LYS A 155 -5.54 -3.58 12.55
C LYS A 155 -4.14 -3.92 12.06
N ALA A 156 -4.02 -4.42 10.83
CA ALA A 156 -2.73 -4.72 10.22
C ALA A 156 -1.85 -3.47 10.08
N ALA A 157 -2.42 -2.33 9.70
CA ALA A 157 -1.69 -1.06 9.62
C ALA A 157 -1.16 -0.62 10.99
N ALA A 158 -1.98 -0.70 12.04
CA ALA A 158 -1.58 -0.39 13.40
C ALA A 158 -0.47 -1.34 13.90
N ASP A 159 -0.62 -2.64 13.68
CA ASP A 159 0.37 -3.65 14.04
C ASP A 159 1.71 -3.42 13.32
N TYR A 160 1.67 -3.12 12.01
CA TYR A 160 2.87 -2.84 11.22
C TYR A 160 3.62 -1.62 11.76
N LYS A 161 2.92 -0.52 12.04
CA LYS A 161 3.53 0.68 12.65
C LYS A 161 4.11 0.38 14.04
N LEU A 162 3.39 -0.36 14.87
CA LEU A 162 3.88 -0.78 16.19
C LEU A 162 5.14 -1.64 16.09
N ASN A 163 5.21 -2.56 15.12
CA ASN A 163 6.39 -3.39 14.90
C ASN A 163 7.62 -2.56 14.51
N THR A 164 7.44 -1.45 13.78
CA THR A 164 8.56 -0.54 13.48
C THR A 164 9.12 0.14 14.74
N VAL A 165 8.27 0.47 15.69
CA VAL A 165 8.68 1.04 16.99
C VAL A 165 9.39 -0.02 17.84
N ARG A 166 8.85 -1.23 17.87
CA ARG A 166 9.47 -2.39 18.56
C ARG A 166 10.86 -2.70 18.00
N ALA A 167 11.01 -2.65 16.67
CA ALA A 167 12.29 -2.86 16.00
C ALA A 167 13.36 -1.85 16.45
N ILE A 168 13.00 -0.57 16.61
CA ILE A 168 13.91 0.45 17.14
C ILE A 168 14.33 0.14 18.59
N LYS A 169 13.36 -0.26 19.41
CA LYS A 169 13.67 -0.62 20.79
C LYS A 169 14.65 -1.79 20.84
N LEU A 170 14.40 -2.84 20.07
CA LEU A 170 15.26 -4.01 19.98
C LEU A 170 16.67 -3.68 19.45
N MET A 171 16.78 -2.77 18.46
CA MET A 171 18.06 -2.27 18.00
C MET A 171 18.87 -1.60 19.11
N LYS A 172 18.22 -0.73 19.91
CA LYS A 172 18.86 -0.06 21.05
C LYS A 172 19.34 -1.07 22.10
N GLU A 173 18.53 -2.05 22.43
CA GLU A 173 18.86 -3.12 23.36
C GLU A 173 20.08 -3.96 22.90
N ARG A 174 20.17 -4.19 21.59
CA ARG A 174 21.29 -4.92 20.96
C ARG A 174 22.52 -4.05 20.71
N GLY A 175 22.50 -2.76 21.00
CA GLY A 175 23.58 -1.83 20.72
C GLY A 175 23.87 -1.68 19.21
N THR A 176 22.89 -1.96 18.33
CA THR A 176 23.04 -1.92 16.88
C THR A 176 22.43 -0.65 16.31
N LEU A 177 22.99 -0.17 15.18
CA LEU A 177 22.54 1.05 14.49
C LEU A 177 22.44 0.80 12.99
N GLY A 178 21.63 1.63 12.32
CA GLY A 178 21.52 1.65 10.87
C GLY A 178 20.34 0.85 10.31
N THR A 179 20.12 1.02 9.01
CA THR A 179 18.93 0.49 8.30
C THR A 179 18.96 -1.03 8.16
N ALA A 180 20.14 -1.64 8.04
CA ALA A 180 20.27 -3.09 7.98
C ALA A 180 19.84 -3.75 9.30
N SER A 181 20.31 -3.23 10.43
CA SER A 181 19.92 -3.72 11.75
C SER A 181 18.43 -3.49 12.02
N PHE A 182 17.88 -2.34 11.58
CA PHE A 182 16.46 -2.08 11.70
C PHE A 182 15.63 -3.11 10.92
N ARG A 183 16.02 -3.41 9.67
CA ARG A 183 15.35 -4.43 8.86
C ARG A 183 15.37 -5.81 9.53
N GLN A 184 16.50 -6.21 10.11
CA GLN A 184 16.62 -7.49 10.84
C GLN A 184 15.74 -7.55 12.10
N CYS A 185 15.52 -6.41 12.75
CA CYS A 185 14.67 -6.34 13.93
C CYS A 185 13.18 -6.17 13.61
N LEU A 186 12.84 -5.85 12.36
CA LEU A 186 11.46 -5.68 11.90
C LEU A 186 10.79 -7.03 11.54
N ILE A 187 11.59 -7.99 11.14
CA ILE A 187 11.17 -9.36 10.78
C ILE A 187 11.23 -10.25 12.04
#